data_db00f60cdb422259b557626ffc6b1c38
#
_entry.id   db00f60cdb422259b557626ffc6b1c38
#
_cell.length_a   1.000
_cell.length_b   1.000
_cell.length_c   1.000
_cell.angle_alpha   90.00
_cell.angle_beta   90.00
_cell.angle_gamma   90.00
#
_symmetry.space_group_name_H-M   'P 1'
#
loop_
_entity.id
_entity.type
_entity.pdbx_description
1 polymer ?
#
loop_
_entity_poly.entity_id
_entity_poly.type
_entity_poly.pdbx_seq_one_letter_code
_entity_poly.pdbx_strand_id
1 'polypeptide(L)'
;NKDNAILVFHALTGDQYVTGSNPITNKEGWWITAVGPGKAIDTNKYFIICANVIGGCMGSLGPLNINPKTNQPYGLDFPVITIKDMVRAQESLLDHLGIKKLLCATGGSMGGMQLLQFCATFPDKTFSAIPIACSSSHSAQNIALNELARQAIMADPVWEDGKYVCLLYTSPSPRD
;
A
#
# COMPACT_ATOMS: atom_id res chain seq x y z
N ASN A 1 -23.92 -2.51 7.86
CA ASN A 1 -23.55 -1.47 8.81
C ASN A 1 -22.07 -1.17 8.65
N LYS A 2 -21.69 0.11 8.49
CA LYS A 2 -20.28 0.55 8.29
C LYS A 2 -19.66 1.12 9.58
N ASP A 3 -20.38 1.10 10.69
CA ASP A 3 -19.88 1.60 12.00
C ASP A 3 -18.79 0.71 12.60
N ASN A 4 -18.59 -0.49 12.02
CA ASN A 4 -17.59 -1.48 12.41
C ASN A 4 -16.48 -1.63 11.34
N ALA A 5 -16.19 -0.57 10.59
CA ALA A 5 -15.20 -0.62 9.53
C ALA A 5 -13.77 -0.72 10.09
N ILE A 6 -12.96 -1.58 9.45
CA ILE A 6 -11.53 -1.73 9.70
C ILE A 6 -10.78 -1.41 8.42
N LEU A 7 -9.85 -0.47 8.50
CA LEU A 7 -8.94 -0.14 7.40
C LEU A 7 -7.61 -0.87 7.59
N VAL A 8 -7.21 -1.62 6.57
CA VAL A 8 -5.92 -2.32 6.51
C VAL A 8 -5.02 -1.61 5.51
N PHE A 9 -3.88 -1.14 5.97
CA PHE A 9 -2.83 -0.54 5.14
C PHE A 9 -1.82 -1.61 4.75
N HIS A 10 -1.66 -1.90 3.46
CA HIS A 10 -0.70 -2.90 3.00
C HIS A 10 0.75 -2.42 3.04
N ALA A 11 1.68 -3.35 3.15
CA ALA A 11 3.13 -3.10 3.07
C ALA A 11 3.58 -2.80 1.63
N LEU A 12 4.86 -2.43 1.45
CA LEU A 12 5.41 -2.05 0.14
C LEU A 12 5.14 -3.10 -0.96
N THR A 13 5.26 -4.37 -0.63
CA THR A 13 5.07 -5.49 -1.56
C THR A 13 3.65 -6.08 -1.54
N GLY A 14 2.73 -5.47 -0.79
CA GLY A 14 1.34 -5.86 -0.73
C GLY A 14 0.47 -5.12 -1.74
N ASP A 15 -0.81 -5.46 -1.74
CA ASP A 15 -1.83 -4.85 -2.57
C ASP A 15 -3.18 -4.82 -1.84
N GLN A 16 -4.27 -4.50 -2.54
CA GLN A 16 -5.63 -4.48 -2.00
C GLN A 16 -6.18 -5.87 -1.66
N TYR A 17 -5.57 -6.94 -2.15
CA TYR A 17 -6.08 -8.31 -1.94
C TYR A 17 -5.61 -8.88 -0.59
N VAL A 18 -6.10 -8.30 0.50
CA VAL A 18 -5.75 -8.72 1.87
C VAL A 18 -6.29 -10.11 2.20
N THR A 19 -7.40 -10.52 1.58
CA THR A 19 -8.04 -11.83 1.71
C THR A 19 -8.72 -12.23 0.39
N GLY A 20 -9.18 -13.48 0.27
CA GLY A 20 -9.70 -14.02 -0.99
C GLY A 20 -8.58 -14.33 -1.97
N SER A 21 -8.90 -14.42 -3.26
CA SER A 21 -7.93 -14.67 -4.34
C SER A 21 -7.69 -13.40 -5.14
N ASN A 22 -6.43 -13.12 -5.44
CA ASN A 22 -6.06 -12.06 -6.38
C ASN A 22 -6.36 -12.53 -7.82
N PRO A 23 -7.26 -11.86 -8.55
CA PRO A 23 -7.70 -12.31 -9.88
C PRO A 23 -6.61 -12.18 -10.96
N ILE A 24 -5.54 -11.43 -10.70
CA ILE A 24 -4.42 -11.24 -11.64
C ILE A 24 -3.38 -12.33 -11.47
N THR A 25 -3.00 -12.63 -10.21
CA THR A 25 -1.92 -13.55 -9.90
C THR A 25 -2.41 -14.94 -9.54
N ASN A 26 -3.71 -15.14 -9.31
CA ASN A 26 -4.33 -16.37 -8.78
C ASN A 26 -3.78 -16.81 -7.42
N LYS A 27 -3.07 -15.93 -6.70
CA LYS A 27 -2.55 -16.19 -5.36
C LYS A 27 -3.60 -15.81 -4.32
N GLU A 28 -3.55 -16.46 -3.16
CA GLU A 28 -4.35 -16.09 -2.01
C GLU A 28 -3.97 -14.69 -1.50
N GLY A 29 -4.95 -14.01 -0.87
CA GLY A 29 -4.71 -12.72 -0.23
C GLY A 29 -3.57 -12.79 0.78
N TRP A 30 -2.74 -11.75 0.80
CA TRP A 30 -1.48 -11.75 1.55
C TRP A 30 -1.66 -11.84 3.08
N TRP A 31 -2.84 -11.60 3.61
CA TRP A 31 -3.14 -11.73 5.04
C TRP A 31 -4.31 -12.68 5.35
N ILE A 32 -4.52 -13.65 4.49
CA ILE A 32 -5.59 -14.64 4.66
C ILE A 32 -5.52 -15.39 6.00
N THR A 33 -4.34 -15.44 6.64
CA THR A 33 -4.18 -16.03 7.98
C THR A 33 -4.88 -15.24 9.07
N ALA A 34 -5.00 -13.93 8.93
CA ALA A 34 -5.60 -13.04 9.93
C ALA A 34 -6.98 -12.51 9.53
N VAL A 35 -7.24 -12.36 8.21
CA VAL A 35 -8.46 -11.76 7.68
C VAL A 35 -9.31 -12.80 6.98
N GLY A 36 -10.58 -12.92 7.39
CA GLY A 36 -11.53 -13.86 6.80
C GLY A 36 -12.61 -14.29 7.78
N PRO A 37 -13.58 -15.11 7.34
CA PRO A 37 -14.64 -15.59 8.21
C PRO A 37 -14.09 -16.38 9.42
N GLY A 38 -14.50 -15.97 10.62
CA GLY A 38 -14.08 -16.61 11.88
C GLY A 38 -12.62 -16.40 12.27
N LYS A 39 -11.87 -15.54 11.57
CA LYS A 39 -10.46 -15.20 11.87
C LYS A 39 -10.36 -14.00 12.82
N ALA A 40 -9.13 -13.61 13.17
CA ALA A 40 -8.90 -12.49 14.08
C ALA A 40 -9.58 -11.19 13.61
N ILE A 41 -9.51 -10.92 12.29
CA ILE A 41 -10.27 -9.87 11.62
C ILE A 41 -11.40 -10.56 10.85
N ASP A 42 -12.51 -10.79 11.55
CA ASP A 42 -13.63 -11.59 11.07
C ASP A 42 -14.50 -10.83 10.08
N THR A 43 -14.47 -11.21 8.82
CA THR A 43 -15.25 -10.58 7.76
C THR A 43 -16.76 -10.79 7.87
N ASN A 44 -17.23 -11.70 8.73
CA ASN A 44 -18.65 -11.83 9.07
C ASN A 44 -19.12 -10.71 10.01
N LYS A 45 -18.19 -10.09 10.76
CA LYS A 45 -18.48 -9.09 11.79
C LYS A 45 -18.08 -7.68 11.37
N TYR A 46 -17.00 -7.55 10.62
CA TYR A 46 -16.38 -6.27 10.31
C TYR A 46 -16.42 -5.95 8.82
N PHE A 47 -16.62 -4.69 8.50
CA PHE A 47 -16.46 -4.18 7.14
C PHE A 47 -14.98 -3.86 6.91
N ILE A 48 -14.30 -4.74 6.17
CA ILE A 48 -12.85 -4.64 5.94
C ILE A 48 -12.57 -3.86 4.66
N ILE A 49 -11.67 -2.91 4.74
CA ILE A 49 -11.21 -2.09 3.63
C ILE A 49 -9.69 -2.26 3.50
N CYS A 50 -9.22 -2.56 2.33
CA CYS A 50 -7.81 -2.49 1.97
C CYS A 50 -7.72 -1.88 0.56
N ALA A 51 -7.12 -0.72 0.43
CA ALA A 51 -6.96 -0.04 -0.84
C ALA A 51 -5.50 -0.10 -1.29
N ASN A 52 -5.28 -0.29 -2.60
CA ASN A 52 -3.93 -0.17 -3.15
C ASN A 52 -3.47 1.28 -3.09
N VAL A 53 -2.22 1.50 -2.71
CA VAL A 53 -1.64 2.85 -2.59
C VAL A 53 -1.47 3.53 -3.94
N ILE A 54 -1.55 4.87 -3.96
CA ILE A 54 -1.15 5.66 -5.13
C ILE A 54 0.34 5.44 -5.40
N GLY A 55 0.72 5.32 -6.66
CA GLY A 55 2.07 4.97 -7.09
C GLY A 55 2.32 3.47 -7.13
N GLY A 56 1.35 2.65 -6.67
CA GLY A 56 1.40 1.19 -6.76
C GLY A 56 1.04 0.67 -8.16
N CYS A 57 1.35 -0.60 -8.40
CA CYS A 57 1.15 -1.25 -9.71
C CYS A 57 -0.14 -2.08 -9.82
N MET A 58 -0.98 -2.12 -8.78
CA MET A 58 -2.15 -3.01 -8.71
C MET A 58 -3.49 -2.26 -8.88
N GLY A 59 -3.51 -1.29 -9.81
CA GLY A 59 -4.75 -0.61 -10.26
C GLY A 59 -4.94 0.83 -9.79
N SER A 60 -4.22 1.30 -8.79
CA SER A 60 -4.19 2.72 -8.43
C SER A 60 -3.34 3.51 -9.44
N LEU A 61 -3.56 4.83 -9.50
CA LEU A 61 -2.76 5.71 -10.35
C LEU A 61 -1.27 5.56 -10.03
N GLY A 62 -0.47 5.28 -11.05
CA GLY A 62 0.97 5.03 -10.93
C GLY A 62 1.74 5.35 -12.21
N PRO A 63 3.05 5.10 -12.25
CA PRO A 63 3.93 5.45 -13.37
C PRO A 63 3.51 4.90 -14.74
N LEU A 64 2.80 3.77 -14.78
CA LEU A 64 2.33 3.15 -16.03
C LEU A 64 1.07 3.80 -16.60
N ASN A 65 0.39 4.65 -15.85
CA ASN A 65 -0.77 5.37 -16.36
C ASN A 65 -0.38 6.42 -17.40
N ILE A 66 -1.28 6.65 -18.35
CA ILE A 66 -1.06 7.65 -19.39
C ILE A 66 -1.14 9.05 -18.82
N ASN A 67 -0.10 9.84 -19.05
CA ASN A 67 -0.07 11.26 -18.76
C ASN A 67 -0.93 12.00 -19.80
N PRO A 68 -2.01 12.68 -19.40
CA PRO A 68 -2.92 13.35 -20.33
C PRO A 68 -2.28 14.51 -21.10
N LYS A 69 -1.13 15.02 -20.65
CA LYS A 69 -0.41 16.11 -21.31
C LYS A 69 0.47 15.62 -22.46
N THR A 70 1.05 14.42 -22.34
CA THR A 70 2.01 13.88 -23.30
C THR A 70 1.44 12.73 -24.11
N ASN A 71 0.31 12.15 -23.69
CA ASN A 71 -0.30 10.92 -24.20
C ASN A 71 0.66 9.72 -24.18
N GLN A 72 1.60 9.71 -23.23
CA GLN A 72 2.57 8.64 -22.97
C GLN A 72 2.48 8.23 -21.50
N PRO A 73 2.96 7.04 -21.11
CA PRO A 73 3.09 6.69 -19.68
C PRO A 73 3.87 7.76 -18.92
N TYR A 74 3.51 7.99 -17.66
CA TYR A 74 4.26 8.92 -16.82
C TYR A 74 5.73 8.52 -16.65
N GLY A 75 6.02 7.22 -16.49
CA GLY A 75 7.37 6.76 -16.21
C GLY A 75 8.00 7.50 -15.04
N LEU A 76 9.20 8.03 -15.22
CA LEU A 76 9.92 8.82 -14.22
C LEU A 76 9.31 10.22 -13.97
N ASP A 77 8.46 10.71 -14.86
CA ASP A 77 7.74 11.98 -14.66
C ASP A 77 6.54 11.85 -13.70
N PHE A 78 6.27 10.62 -13.21
CA PHE A 78 5.24 10.42 -12.21
C PHE A 78 5.60 11.18 -10.92
N PRO A 79 4.66 11.92 -10.32
CA PRO A 79 4.95 12.69 -9.11
C PRO A 79 5.49 11.81 -7.99
N VAL A 80 6.42 12.36 -7.20
CA VAL A 80 6.89 11.69 -5.98
C VAL A 80 5.73 11.59 -4.99
N ILE A 81 5.35 10.38 -4.64
CA ILE A 81 4.27 10.09 -3.71
C ILE A 81 4.83 9.91 -2.30
N THR A 82 4.31 10.67 -1.36
CA THR A 82 4.65 10.56 0.06
C THR A 82 3.65 9.68 0.81
N ILE A 83 4.03 9.21 2.00
CA ILE A 83 3.10 8.51 2.91
C ILE A 83 1.87 9.39 3.21
N LYS A 84 2.07 10.71 3.30
CA LYS A 84 0.98 11.66 3.52
C LYS A 84 -0.02 11.71 2.35
N ASP A 85 0.45 11.57 1.12
CA ASP A 85 -0.43 11.51 -0.05
C ASP A 85 -1.22 10.21 -0.08
N MET A 86 -0.58 9.08 0.27
CA MET A 86 -1.25 7.78 0.38
C MET A 86 -2.41 7.84 1.38
N VAL A 87 -2.18 8.39 2.58
CA VAL A 87 -3.24 8.43 3.61
C VAL A 87 -4.35 9.43 3.29
N ARG A 88 -4.07 10.51 2.57
CA ARG A 88 -5.10 11.43 2.08
C ARG A 88 -6.01 10.77 1.04
N ALA A 89 -5.44 9.98 0.13
CA ALA A 89 -6.24 9.22 -0.82
C ALA A 89 -7.15 8.19 -0.13
N GLN A 90 -6.64 7.53 0.92
CA GLN A 90 -7.41 6.57 1.70
C GLN A 90 -8.52 7.26 2.51
N GLU A 91 -8.26 8.43 3.05
CA GLU A 91 -9.28 9.24 3.73
C GLU A 91 -10.39 9.65 2.76
N SER A 92 -10.05 10.11 1.56
CA SER A 92 -11.02 10.41 0.50
C SER A 92 -11.87 9.18 0.11
N LEU A 93 -11.28 7.98 0.11
CA LEU A 93 -12.02 6.73 -0.08
C LEU A 93 -13.01 6.49 1.06
N LEU A 94 -12.61 6.72 2.32
CA LEU A 94 -13.51 6.57 3.47
C LEU A 94 -14.69 7.53 3.37
N ASP A 95 -14.46 8.77 2.97
CA ASP A 95 -15.51 9.76 2.76
C ASP A 95 -16.45 9.34 1.62
N HIS A 96 -15.92 8.86 0.50
CA HIS A 96 -16.71 8.31 -0.59
C HIS A 96 -17.60 7.13 -0.16
N LEU A 97 -17.07 6.26 0.72
CA LEU A 97 -17.81 5.15 1.30
C LEU A 97 -18.80 5.58 2.40
N GLY A 98 -18.80 6.85 2.80
CA GLY A 98 -19.63 7.39 3.88
C GLY A 98 -19.20 6.94 5.27
N ILE A 99 -17.92 6.58 5.46
CA ILE A 99 -17.38 6.12 6.73
C ILE A 99 -16.77 7.32 7.47
N LYS A 100 -17.45 7.76 8.51
CA LYS A 100 -17.02 8.91 9.31
C LYS A 100 -15.89 8.56 10.28
N LYS A 101 -15.93 7.34 10.84
CA LYS A 101 -14.95 6.88 11.82
C LYS A 101 -14.75 5.37 11.69
N LEU A 102 -13.49 4.94 11.71
CA LEU A 102 -13.10 3.55 11.74
C LEU A 102 -13.17 2.99 13.17
N LEU A 103 -13.61 1.76 13.30
CA LEU A 103 -13.46 1.00 14.55
C LEU A 103 -11.98 0.75 14.83
N CYS A 104 -11.24 0.35 13.81
CA CYS A 104 -9.80 0.09 13.89
C CYS A 104 -9.12 0.40 12.58
N ALA A 105 -7.86 0.79 12.66
CA ALA A 105 -6.96 0.83 11.53
C ALA A 105 -5.70 0.01 11.87
N THR A 106 -5.19 -0.78 10.92
CA THR A 106 -4.02 -1.63 11.13
C THR A 106 -3.15 -1.69 9.89
N GLY A 107 -1.86 -1.95 10.07
CA GLY A 107 -0.93 -2.11 8.96
C GLY A 107 0.47 -2.45 9.43
N GLY A 108 1.19 -3.19 8.57
CA GLY A 108 2.57 -3.62 8.84
C GLY A 108 3.59 -2.90 7.96
N SER A 109 4.82 -2.69 8.47
CA SER A 109 5.91 -2.08 7.71
C SER A 109 5.51 -0.71 7.13
N MET A 110 5.57 -0.49 5.82
CA MET A 110 5.08 0.74 5.17
C MET A 110 3.59 0.99 5.47
N GLY A 111 2.77 -0.06 5.61
CA GLY A 111 1.37 0.06 6.05
C GLY A 111 1.25 0.60 7.47
N GLY A 112 2.16 0.21 8.36
CA GLY A 112 2.24 0.78 9.71
C GLY A 112 2.68 2.26 9.71
N MET A 113 3.57 2.65 8.79
CA MET A 113 3.95 4.06 8.60
C MET A 113 2.76 4.89 8.08
N GLN A 114 1.98 4.34 7.14
CA GLN A 114 0.72 4.94 6.68
C GLN A 114 -0.24 5.11 7.85
N LEU A 115 -0.41 4.09 8.69
CA LEU A 115 -1.28 4.14 9.86
C LEU A 115 -0.86 5.24 10.84
N LEU A 116 0.43 5.35 11.17
CA LEU A 116 0.95 6.41 12.04
C LEU A 116 0.69 7.79 11.44
N GLN A 117 0.93 7.96 10.14
CA GLN A 117 0.65 9.21 9.42
C GLN A 117 -0.85 9.50 9.36
N PHE A 118 -1.70 8.46 9.18
CA PHE A 118 -3.15 8.59 9.17
C PHE A 118 -3.65 9.12 10.53
N CYS A 119 -3.22 8.52 11.63
CA CYS A 119 -3.59 8.96 12.98
C CYS A 119 -3.10 10.39 13.27
N ALA A 120 -1.91 10.77 12.82
CA ALA A 120 -1.37 12.12 13.01
C ALA A 120 -2.11 13.18 12.16
N THR A 121 -2.61 12.80 10.97
CA THR A 121 -3.28 13.72 10.05
C THR A 121 -4.79 13.81 10.33
N PHE A 122 -5.40 12.69 10.74
CA PHE A 122 -6.83 12.53 10.95
C PHE A 122 -7.13 11.88 12.32
N PRO A 123 -6.81 12.53 13.44
CA PRO A 123 -6.85 11.92 14.78
C PRO A 123 -8.24 11.41 15.18
N ASP A 124 -9.30 12.02 14.67
CA ASP A 124 -10.68 11.64 15.02
C ASP A 124 -11.27 10.56 14.10
N LYS A 125 -10.57 10.16 13.04
CA LYS A 125 -11.08 9.22 12.02
C LYS A 125 -10.96 7.74 12.43
N THR A 126 -10.26 7.40 13.51
CA THR A 126 -10.19 6.02 14.02
C THR A 126 -10.37 5.97 15.53
N PHE A 127 -11.01 4.91 16.00
CA PHE A 127 -11.15 4.63 17.43
C PHE A 127 -9.91 3.95 18.00
N SER A 128 -9.32 3.02 17.24
CA SER A 128 -8.11 2.28 17.63
C SER A 128 -7.16 2.11 16.47
N ALA A 129 -5.87 1.96 16.78
CA ALA A 129 -4.79 1.79 15.81
C ALA A 129 -3.83 0.70 16.25
N ILE A 130 -3.47 -0.21 15.33
CA ILE A 130 -2.55 -1.33 15.58
C ILE A 130 -1.41 -1.25 14.56
N PRO A 131 -0.37 -0.44 14.79
CA PRO A 131 0.83 -0.42 13.96
C PRO A 131 1.70 -1.65 14.24
N ILE A 132 2.18 -2.32 13.18
CA ILE A 132 2.95 -3.56 13.27
C ILE A 132 4.29 -3.38 12.59
N ALA A 133 5.40 -3.71 13.28
CA ALA A 133 6.74 -3.74 12.72
C ALA A 133 7.09 -2.49 11.89
N CYS A 134 6.85 -1.30 12.42
CA CYS A 134 7.09 -0.03 11.76
C CYS A 134 7.72 1.00 12.71
N SER A 135 8.17 2.11 12.14
CA SER A 135 8.69 3.26 12.89
C SER A 135 8.13 4.57 12.32
N SER A 136 8.14 5.63 13.11
CA SER A 136 7.72 6.97 12.69
C SER A 136 8.76 7.69 11.84
N SER A 137 10.00 7.21 11.83
CA SER A 137 11.10 7.75 11.02
C SER A 137 12.07 6.65 10.62
N HIS A 138 12.70 6.80 9.45
CA HIS A 138 13.76 5.89 9.02
C HIS A 138 15.07 6.22 9.74
N SER A 139 15.75 5.19 10.23
CA SER A 139 17.15 5.30 10.67
C SER A 139 18.08 5.48 9.47
N ALA A 140 19.31 5.94 9.71
CA ALA A 140 20.33 6.01 8.66
C ALA A 140 20.57 4.65 7.98
N GLN A 141 20.50 3.55 8.74
CA GLN A 141 20.60 2.19 8.20
C GLN A 141 19.45 1.88 7.22
N ASN A 142 18.21 2.22 7.58
CA ASN A 142 17.07 1.99 6.70
C ASN A 142 17.16 2.82 5.41
N ILE A 143 17.63 4.07 5.52
CA ILE A 143 17.86 4.93 4.36
C ILE A 143 18.93 4.32 3.44
N ALA A 144 20.05 3.84 4.01
CA ALA A 144 21.11 3.20 3.24
C ALA A 144 20.64 1.92 2.54
N LEU A 145 19.86 1.06 3.20
CA LEU A 145 19.30 -0.15 2.60
C LEU A 145 18.34 0.15 1.45
N ASN A 146 17.50 1.16 1.60
CA ASN A 146 16.59 1.59 0.52
C ASN A 146 17.36 2.18 -0.67
N GLU A 147 18.45 2.93 -0.40
CA GLU A 147 19.31 3.46 -1.46
C GLU A 147 20.03 2.34 -2.20
N LEU A 148 20.56 1.34 -1.50
CA LEU A 148 21.18 0.17 -2.12
C LEU A 148 20.19 -0.56 -3.05
N ALA A 149 18.94 -0.73 -2.63
CA ALA A 149 17.90 -1.34 -3.46
C ALA A 149 17.62 -0.51 -4.73
N ARG A 150 17.54 0.81 -4.62
CA ARG A 150 17.39 1.69 -5.78
C ARG A 150 18.56 1.61 -6.75
N GLN A 151 19.78 1.63 -6.23
CA GLN A 151 21.00 1.52 -7.04
C GLN A 151 21.05 0.16 -7.78
N ALA A 152 20.68 -0.93 -7.11
CA ALA A 152 20.62 -2.24 -7.72
C ALA A 152 19.60 -2.29 -8.90
N ILE A 153 18.43 -1.68 -8.73
CA ILE A 153 17.43 -1.57 -9.80
C ILE A 153 17.96 -0.75 -10.98
N MET A 154 18.54 0.42 -10.70
CA MET A 154 19.07 1.32 -11.73
C MET A 154 20.30 0.77 -12.46
N ALA A 155 21.04 -0.13 -11.85
CA ALA A 155 22.18 -0.82 -12.45
C ALA A 155 21.78 -2.01 -13.35
N ASP A 156 20.53 -2.45 -13.31
CA ASP A 156 20.03 -3.52 -14.16
C ASP A 156 19.99 -3.04 -15.63
N PRO A 157 20.57 -3.77 -16.60
CA PRO A 157 20.53 -3.40 -18.02
C PRO A 157 19.09 -3.22 -18.55
N VAL A 158 18.10 -3.87 -17.97
CA VAL A 158 16.68 -3.77 -18.34
C VAL A 158 16.03 -2.49 -17.80
N TRP A 159 16.73 -1.72 -16.97
CA TRP A 159 16.21 -0.47 -16.42
C TRP A 159 15.85 0.56 -17.49
N GLU A 160 16.66 0.68 -18.55
CA GLU A 160 16.42 1.57 -19.70
C GLU A 160 15.95 2.99 -19.31
N ASP A 161 16.61 3.61 -18.35
CA ASP A 161 16.23 4.93 -17.80
C ASP A 161 14.77 5.00 -17.32
N GLY A 162 14.29 3.92 -16.71
CA GLY A 162 12.92 3.82 -16.17
C GLY A 162 11.84 3.51 -17.20
N LYS A 163 12.20 3.15 -18.43
CA LYS A 163 11.25 2.81 -19.51
C LYS A 163 10.80 1.35 -19.51
N TYR A 164 11.01 0.63 -18.42
CA TYR A 164 10.59 -0.76 -18.29
C TYR A 164 9.15 -0.90 -17.78
N VAL A 165 8.49 -1.99 -18.17
CA VAL A 165 7.10 -2.25 -17.78
C VAL A 165 7.02 -3.01 -16.45
N CYS A 166 7.97 -3.88 -16.13
CA CYS A 166 8.04 -4.63 -14.88
C CYS A 166 9.41 -5.28 -14.68
N LEU A 167 10.12 -4.92 -13.62
CA LEU A 167 11.36 -5.60 -13.18
C LEU A 167 11.09 -6.74 -12.17
N LEU A 168 9.88 -6.89 -11.67
CA LEU A 168 9.54 -7.88 -10.64
C LEU A 168 9.76 -9.34 -11.05
N TYR A 169 9.92 -9.60 -12.36
CA TYR A 169 10.18 -10.96 -12.88
C TYR A 169 11.67 -11.27 -13.07
N THR A 170 12.55 -10.28 -12.97
CA THR A 170 13.97 -10.44 -13.30
C THR A 170 14.90 -10.20 -12.12
N SER A 171 14.42 -9.63 -11.02
CA SER A 171 15.21 -9.49 -9.80
C SER A 171 15.13 -10.78 -9.00
N PRO A 172 16.24 -11.51 -8.79
CA PRO A 172 16.24 -12.64 -7.89
C PRO A 172 15.89 -12.15 -6.49
N SER A 173 14.69 -12.52 -6.03
CA SER A 173 14.29 -12.27 -4.65
C SER A 173 15.11 -13.20 -3.75
N PRO A 174 15.70 -12.71 -2.65
CA PRO A 174 16.33 -13.57 -1.65
C PRO A 174 15.36 -14.55 -0.98
N ARG A 175 14.11 -14.58 -1.41
CA ARG A 175 13.03 -15.42 -0.85
C ARG A 175 12.51 -16.47 -1.83
N ASP A 176 13.09 -16.59 -3.03
CA ASP A 176 12.78 -17.65 -4.00
C ASP A 176 13.78 -18.81 -3.88
#